data_5eaecfb40e0f42e2b802a3bf80c5e769
#
_entry.id   5eaecfb40e0f42e2b802a3bf80c5e769
#
_cell.length_a   1.000
_cell.length_b   1.000
_cell.length_c   1.000
_cell.angle_alpha   90.00
_cell.angle_beta   90.00
_cell.angle_gamma   90.00
#
_symmetry.space_group_name_H-M   'P 1'
#
loop_
_entity.id
_entity.type
_entity.pdbx_description
1 polymer ?
#
loop_
_entity_poly.entity_id
_entity_poly.type
_entity_poly.pdbx_seq_one_letter_code
_entity_poly.pdbx_strand_id
1 'polypeptide(L)'
;MAQIIAVRSVDAQTAALIWLLLEHGASLTIAGPTDPQPGIGKTTTLNALLQFVPEDSALAYMSGMYEDFAFTQLPDIEPDHTYALCNEVSDHLPIYMWGRVARRYLTLPARGYHIATSVHADTIDDVLYMYQHDLRLPAEDVRRLGLVVNIGVVGHIYPLRRRWLTTHFLQAHADAKQADTVVPLPLSLWNEFDDTFEHADQPILDELAQWACMTPAAFAKALKLRTECLEELSQSGGVGMHQMYDAINDLRKREKKGRP
;
A
#
# COMPACT_ATOMS: atom_id res chain seq x y z
N MET A 1 -0.55 -7.59 -10.88
CA MET A 1 0.44 -6.46 -10.93
C MET A 1 1.09 -6.30 -12.31
N ALA A 2 1.62 -7.32 -12.95
CA ALA A 2 2.29 -7.23 -14.26
C ALA A 2 1.51 -6.44 -15.33
N GLN A 3 0.20 -6.64 -15.43
CA GLN A 3 -0.65 -5.86 -16.37
C GLN A 3 -0.73 -4.37 -16.03
N ILE A 4 -0.74 -4.00 -14.75
CA ILE A 4 -0.78 -2.60 -14.28
C ILE A 4 0.53 -1.89 -14.68
N ILE A 5 1.65 -2.60 -14.59
CA ILE A 5 2.96 -2.11 -15.06
C ILE A 5 3.00 -2.03 -16.58
N ALA A 6 2.54 -3.07 -17.29
CA ALA A 6 2.56 -3.12 -18.76
C ALA A 6 1.77 -1.96 -19.41
N VAL A 7 0.65 -1.51 -18.78
CA VAL A 7 -0.10 -0.33 -19.22
C VAL A 7 0.41 0.98 -18.65
N ARG A 8 1.59 0.94 -17.97
CA ARG A 8 2.27 2.09 -17.38
C ARG A 8 1.45 2.86 -16.35
N SER A 9 0.52 2.18 -15.66
CA SER A 9 -0.18 2.83 -14.53
C SER A 9 0.77 3.12 -13.37
N VAL A 10 1.81 2.30 -13.22
CA VAL A 10 2.96 2.45 -12.33
C VAL A 10 4.17 1.81 -13.01
N ASP A 11 5.36 2.15 -12.60
CA ASP A 11 6.58 1.45 -13.02
C ASP A 11 6.95 0.27 -12.10
N ALA A 12 7.88 -0.54 -12.55
CA ALA A 12 8.30 -1.73 -11.83
C ALA A 12 9.03 -1.40 -10.52
N GLN A 13 9.79 -0.31 -10.47
CA GLN A 13 10.56 0.08 -9.30
C GLN A 13 9.65 0.53 -8.16
N THR A 14 8.64 1.35 -8.42
CA THR A 14 7.63 1.75 -7.42
C THR A 14 6.85 0.53 -6.92
N ALA A 15 6.41 -0.34 -7.82
CA ALA A 15 5.69 -1.56 -7.44
C ALA A 15 6.58 -2.52 -6.62
N ALA A 16 7.86 -2.62 -6.93
CA ALA A 16 8.84 -3.43 -6.21
C ALA A 16 9.12 -2.89 -4.80
N LEU A 17 9.18 -1.57 -4.64
CA LEU A 17 9.33 -0.94 -3.33
C LEU A 17 8.12 -1.23 -2.43
N ILE A 18 6.91 -1.09 -2.96
CA ILE A 18 5.69 -1.43 -2.23
C ILE A 18 5.66 -2.92 -1.89
N TRP A 19 6.04 -3.80 -2.82
CA TRP A 19 6.16 -5.24 -2.55
C TRP A 19 7.08 -5.50 -1.35
N LEU A 20 8.29 -4.93 -1.37
CA LEU A 20 9.26 -5.10 -0.29
C LEU A 20 8.70 -4.63 1.06
N LEU A 21 8.01 -3.49 1.10
CA LEU A 21 7.43 -2.95 2.33
C LEU A 21 6.24 -3.80 2.83
N LEU A 22 5.38 -4.31 1.93
CA LEU A 22 4.28 -5.21 2.30
C LEU A 22 4.80 -6.54 2.88
N GLU A 23 5.90 -7.07 2.39
CA GLU A 23 6.54 -8.26 2.97
C GLU A 23 7.10 -8.03 4.38
N HIS A 24 7.33 -6.76 4.76
CA HIS A 24 7.73 -6.37 6.11
C HIS A 24 6.57 -5.83 6.95
N GLY A 25 5.33 -6.10 6.53
CA GLY A 25 4.14 -5.78 7.33
C GLY A 25 3.65 -4.33 7.20
N ALA A 26 3.96 -3.62 6.12
CA ALA A 26 3.36 -2.32 5.90
C ALA A 26 1.84 -2.43 5.70
N SER A 27 1.09 -1.58 6.37
CA SER A 27 -0.32 -1.37 6.04
C SER A 27 -0.47 -0.59 4.74
N LEU A 28 -1.62 -0.69 4.07
CA LEU A 28 -1.83 -0.15 2.72
C LEU A 28 -3.16 0.60 2.61
N THR A 29 -3.11 1.82 2.13
CA THR A 29 -4.27 2.61 1.72
C THR A 29 -4.17 2.96 0.24
N ILE A 30 -5.21 2.63 -0.55
CA ILE A 30 -5.36 3.11 -1.92
C ILE A 30 -6.33 4.28 -1.91
N ALA A 31 -5.84 5.46 -2.25
CA ALA A 31 -6.62 6.68 -2.33
C ALA A 31 -6.90 7.07 -3.79
N GLY A 32 -8.00 7.74 -4.01
CA GLY A 32 -8.34 8.31 -5.30
C GLY A 32 -9.76 8.83 -5.35
N PRO A 33 -10.06 9.72 -6.33
CA PRO A 33 -11.31 10.44 -6.41
C PRO A 33 -12.56 9.55 -6.48
N THR A 34 -13.67 10.11 -6.05
CA THR A 34 -15.00 9.49 -6.11
C THR A 34 -15.58 9.58 -7.51
N ASP A 35 -15.35 10.68 -8.21
CA ASP A 35 -16.04 11.08 -9.44
C ASP A 35 -15.14 11.82 -10.43
N PRO A 36 -15.50 11.90 -11.70
CA PRO A 36 -16.80 11.62 -12.31
C PRO A 36 -16.91 10.22 -12.93
N GLN A 37 -15.92 9.35 -12.79
CA GLN A 37 -15.92 8.08 -13.50
C GLN A 37 -15.83 6.89 -12.56
N PRO A 38 -16.84 6.00 -12.55
CA PRO A 38 -16.74 4.74 -11.83
C PRO A 38 -15.54 3.93 -12.33
N GLY A 39 -14.85 3.30 -11.42
CA GLY A 39 -13.78 2.36 -11.77
C GLY A 39 -12.41 2.97 -12.05
N ILE A 40 -11.99 4.00 -11.29
CA ILE A 40 -10.60 4.51 -11.37
C ILE A 40 -9.55 3.44 -11.08
N GLY A 41 -9.93 2.31 -10.44
CA GLY A 41 -9.07 1.16 -10.24
C GLY A 41 -8.58 0.96 -8.81
N LYS A 42 -9.18 1.63 -7.78
CA LYS A 42 -8.80 1.43 -6.35
C LYS A 42 -8.81 -0.05 -5.96
N THR A 43 -9.94 -0.73 -6.12
CA THR A 43 -10.08 -2.15 -5.78
C THR A 43 -9.16 -3.04 -6.62
N THR A 44 -8.97 -2.73 -7.90
CA THR A 44 -8.05 -3.49 -8.77
C THR A 44 -6.61 -3.34 -8.30
N THR A 45 -6.20 -2.13 -7.94
CA THR A 45 -4.87 -1.82 -7.40
C THR A 45 -4.66 -2.51 -6.05
N LEU A 46 -5.63 -2.40 -5.14
CA LEU A 46 -5.59 -3.06 -3.84
C LEU A 46 -5.39 -4.58 -4.00
N ASN A 47 -6.24 -5.23 -4.79
CA ASN A 47 -6.15 -6.68 -5.02
C ASN A 47 -4.84 -7.09 -5.72
N ALA A 48 -4.29 -6.26 -6.60
CA ALA A 48 -3.02 -6.53 -7.24
C ALA A 48 -1.84 -6.45 -6.26
N LEU A 49 -1.89 -5.53 -5.29
CA LEU A 49 -0.86 -5.37 -4.26
C LEU A 49 -0.95 -6.42 -3.15
N LEU A 50 -2.16 -6.91 -2.85
CA LEU A 50 -2.34 -8.01 -1.88
C LEU A 50 -1.63 -9.32 -2.29
N GLN A 51 -1.25 -9.48 -3.55
CA GLN A 51 -0.41 -10.60 -4.00
C GLN A 51 1.01 -10.57 -3.40
N PHE A 52 1.43 -9.42 -2.90
CA PHE A 52 2.74 -9.21 -2.29
C PHE A 52 2.76 -9.45 -0.77
N VAL A 53 1.60 -9.58 -0.15
CA VAL A 53 1.50 -9.97 1.26
C VAL A 53 2.13 -11.35 1.47
N PRO A 54 2.85 -11.63 2.57
CA PRO A 54 3.40 -12.95 2.85
C PRO A 54 2.36 -14.06 2.76
N GLU A 55 2.75 -15.21 2.20
CA GLU A 55 1.83 -16.34 1.93
C GLU A 55 1.22 -16.94 3.21
N ASP A 56 1.94 -16.83 4.31
CA ASP A 56 1.54 -17.30 5.65
C ASP A 56 0.67 -16.31 6.41
N SER A 57 0.35 -15.15 5.82
CA SER A 57 -0.52 -14.17 6.46
C SER A 57 -2.00 -14.58 6.38
N ALA A 58 -2.70 -14.45 7.51
CA ALA A 58 -4.15 -14.55 7.55
C ALA A 58 -4.79 -13.29 6.93
N LEU A 59 -5.88 -13.47 6.18
CA LEU A 59 -6.64 -12.39 5.58
C LEU A 59 -8.03 -12.32 6.22
N ALA A 60 -8.28 -11.28 7.05
CA ALA A 60 -9.56 -11.04 7.70
C ALA A 60 -10.37 -10.00 6.91
N TYR A 61 -11.45 -10.42 6.26
CA TYR A 61 -12.31 -9.52 5.48
C TYR A 61 -13.33 -8.81 6.37
N MET A 62 -13.30 -7.47 6.33
CA MET A 62 -14.18 -6.62 7.13
C MET A 62 -15.57 -6.51 6.53
N SER A 63 -16.58 -6.55 7.39
CA SER A 63 -18.01 -6.45 7.03
C SER A 63 -18.51 -4.98 6.96
N GLY A 64 -17.63 -4.04 6.65
CA GLY A 64 -17.95 -2.62 6.53
C GLY A 64 -18.52 -2.04 7.83
N MET A 65 -19.67 -1.37 7.75
CA MET A 65 -20.33 -0.74 8.92
C MET A 65 -20.75 -1.73 10.00
N TYR A 66 -20.93 -2.99 9.64
CA TYR A 66 -21.39 -4.06 10.55
C TYR A 66 -20.24 -4.85 11.18
N GLU A 67 -19.01 -4.40 11.01
CA GLU A 67 -17.83 -5.07 11.54
C GLU A 67 -17.81 -5.06 13.08
N ASP A 68 -17.71 -6.24 13.68
CA ASP A 68 -17.63 -6.42 15.13
C ASP A 68 -16.21 -6.72 15.64
N PHE A 69 -15.28 -7.04 14.71
CA PHE A 69 -13.89 -7.41 14.99
C PHE A 69 -13.74 -8.70 15.81
N ALA A 70 -14.70 -9.62 15.71
CA ALA A 70 -14.65 -10.89 16.44
C ALA A 70 -13.39 -11.70 16.12
N PHE A 71 -12.83 -11.57 14.90
CA PHE A 71 -11.60 -12.24 14.49
C PHE A 71 -10.42 -11.96 15.46
N THR A 72 -10.38 -10.77 16.09
CA THR A 72 -9.30 -10.40 17.02
C THR A 72 -9.32 -11.16 18.35
N GLN A 73 -10.33 -11.99 18.56
CA GLN A 73 -10.51 -12.83 19.75
C GLN A 73 -10.29 -14.32 19.46
N LEU A 74 -10.05 -14.67 18.20
CA LEU A 74 -9.78 -16.05 17.83
C LEU A 74 -8.39 -16.47 18.29
N PRO A 75 -8.22 -17.65 18.89
CA PRO A 75 -6.96 -18.07 19.50
C PRO A 75 -5.83 -18.29 18.48
N ASP A 76 -6.17 -18.59 17.23
CA ASP A 76 -5.23 -18.93 16.16
C ASP A 76 -4.87 -17.71 15.28
N ILE A 77 -5.31 -16.52 15.67
CA ILE A 77 -5.00 -15.27 14.93
C ILE A 77 -3.83 -14.57 15.59
N GLU A 78 -2.72 -14.54 14.87
CA GLU A 78 -1.51 -13.79 15.24
C GLU A 78 -1.57 -12.40 14.60
N PRO A 79 -1.56 -11.31 15.39
CA PRO A 79 -1.70 -9.95 14.87
C PRO A 79 -0.69 -9.61 13.77
N ASP A 80 0.61 -9.88 14.00
CA ASP A 80 1.72 -9.57 13.10
C ASP A 80 1.73 -10.42 11.82
N HIS A 81 0.93 -11.49 11.77
CA HIS A 81 0.69 -12.32 10.60
C HIS A 81 -0.73 -12.14 10.02
N THR A 82 -1.43 -11.05 10.36
CA THR A 82 -2.83 -10.85 9.93
C THR A 82 -3.04 -9.51 9.25
N TYR A 83 -3.57 -9.56 8.03
CA TYR A 83 -4.07 -8.39 7.29
C TYR A 83 -5.59 -8.30 7.42
N ALA A 84 -6.09 -7.22 8.00
CA ALA A 84 -7.50 -6.88 8.01
C ALA A 84 -7.84 -6.07 6.73
N LEU A 85 -8.74 -6.59 5.91
CA LEU A 85 -9.06 -6.08 4.59
C LEU A 85 -10.42 -5.40 4.59
N CYS A 86 -10.46 -4.09 4.38
CA CYS A 86 -11.68 -3.33 4.19
C CYS A 86 -11.73 -2.78 2.76
N ASN A 87 -12.78 -3.11 2.02
CA ASN A 87 -12.91 -2.64 0.64
C ASN A 87 -12.90 -1.12 0.55
N GLU A 88 -13.59 -0.44 1.51
CA GLU A 88 -13.65 1.01 1.49
C GLU A 88 -13.93 1.59 2.88
N VAL A 89 -13.12 2.57 3.27
CA VAL A 89 -13.37 3.45 4.40
C VAL A 89 -13.87 4.80 3.84
N SER A 90 -15.15 5.07 4.02
CA SER A 90 -15.83 6.24 3.43
C SER A 90 -17.20 6.45 4.07
N ASP A 91 -17.67 7.69 4.12
CA ASP A 91 -19.04 8.07 4.52
C ASP A 91 -20.02 8.12 3.34
N HIS A 92 -19.53 7.78 2.13
CA HIS A 92 -20.27 7.95 0.88
C HIS A 92 -21.53 7.06 0.80
N LEU A 93 -21.45 5.84 1.33
CA LEU A 93 -22.59 4.94 1.44
C LEU A 93 -22.72 4.37 2.86
N PRO A 94 -23.97 4.18 3.34
CA PRO A 94 -24.21 3.67 4.71
C PRO A 94 -23.63 2.28 5.01
N ILE A 95 -23.32 1.51 3.99
CA ILE A 95 -22.72 0.16 4.12
C ILE A 95 -21.20 0.21 4.27
N TYR A 96 -20.55 1.29 3.87
CA TYR A 96 -19.11 1.45 4.01
C TYR A 96 -18.70 1.70 5.46
N MET A 97 -17.47 1.41 5.75
CA MET A 97 -16.94 1.59 7.09
C MET A 97 -16.64 3.07 7.36
N TRP A 98 -17.30 3.64 8.38
CA TRP A 98 -17.09 5.03 8.76
C TRP A 98 -17.22 5.28 10.28
N GLY A 99 -16.80 6.45 10.73
CA GLY A 99 -16.96 6.93 12.09
C GLY A 99 -16.25 6.04 13.13
N ARG A 100 -16.95 5.60 14.15
CA ARG A 100 -16.38 4.82 15.26
C ARG A 100 -15.84 3.46 14.81
N VAL A 101 -16.49 2.79 13.88
CA VAL A 101 -16.07 1.48 13.35
C VAL A 101 -14.79 1.67 12.55
N ALA A 102 -14.71 2.69 11.69
CA ALA A 102 -13.51 3.01 10.93
C ALA A 102 -12.33 3.36 11.84
N ARG A 103 -12.56 4.16 12.90
CA ARG A 103 -11.50 4.44 13.87
C ARG A 103 -10.95 3.17 14.51
N ARG A 104 -11.82 2.25 14.93
CA ARG A 104 -11.40 0.97 15.51
C ARG A 104 -10.58 0.15 14.51
N TYR A 105 -10.98 0.12 13.24
CA TYR A 105 -10.24 -0.55 12.17
C TYR A 105 -8.86 0.08 11.96
N LEU A 106 -8.79 1.39 11.79
CA LEU A 106 -7.56 2.11 11.51
C LEU A 106 -6.58 2.13 12.70
N THR A 107 -7.03 1.78 13.91
CA THR A 107 -6.17 1.59 15.09
C THR A 107 -5.70 0.14 15.29
N LEU A 108 -6.10 -0.80 14.43
CA LEU A 108 -5.60 -2.18 14.49
C LEU A 108 -4.07 -2.27 14.39
N PRO A 109 -3.36 -1.42 13.59
CA PRO A 109 -1.90 -1.45 13.55
C PRO A 109 -1.21 -1.15 14.90
N ALA A 110 -1.85 -0.39 15.79
CA ALA A 110 -1.35 -0.20 17.16
C ALA A 110 -1.37 -1.49 17.99
N ARG A 111 -2.10 -2.51 17.54
CA ARG A 111 -2.19 -3.84 18.17
C ARG A 111 -1.39 -4.90 17.42
N GLY A 112 -0.57 -4.49 16.45
CA GLY A 112 0.29 -5.36 15.66
C GLY A 112 -0.35 -5.93 14.38
N TYR A 113 -1.65 -5.68 14.11
CA TYR A 113 -2.27 -6.08 12.85
C TYR A 113 -1.81 -5.22 11.69
N HIS A 114 -1.94 -5.73 10.48
CA HIS A 114 -1.81 -4.93 9.26
C HIS A 114 -3.18 -4.66 8.67
N ILE A 115 -3.34 -3.55 7.97
CA ILE A 115 -4.58 -3.24 7.29
C ILE A 115 -4.35 -2.99 5.80
N ALA A 116 -5.38 -3.27 4.99
CA ALA A 116 -5.40 -2.87 3.60
C ALA A 116 -6.79 -2.38 3.23
N THR A 117 -6.88 -1.16 2.70
CA THR A 117 -8.16 -0.51 2.40
C THR A 117 -8.09 0.43 1.22
N SER A 118 -9.25 0.88 0.74
CA SER A 118 -9.32 2.06 -0.12
C SER A 118 -10.11 3.19 0.53
N VAL A 119 -9.83 4.41 0.08
CA VAL A 119 -10.49 5.64 0.56
C VAL A 119 -10.81 6.57 -0.60
N HIS A 120 -11.75 7.49 -0.38
CA HIS A 120 -12.00 8.61 -1.29
C HIS A 120 -11.20 9.83 -0.83
N ALA A 121 -10.09 10.08 -1.51
CA ALA A 121 -9.24 11.25 -1.28
C ALA A 121 -8.38 11.47 -2.52
N ASP A 122 -8.28 12.71 -2.99
CA ASP A 122 -7.57 13.03 -4.22
C ASP A 122 -6.06 13.13 -4.02
N THR A 123 -5.67 13.64 -2.87
CA THR A 123 -4.27 13.90 -2.53
C THR A 123 -3.87 13.24 -1.21
N ILE A 124 -2.58 13.20 -0.93
CA ILE A 124 -2.08 12.74 0.37
C ILE A 124 -2.57 13.64 1.51
N ASP A 125 -2.69 14.94 1.27
CA ASP A 125 -3.18 15.89 2.28
C ASP A 125 -4.64 15.63 2.63
N ASP A 126 -5.48 15.28 1.64
CA ASP A 126 -6.87 14.87 1.87
C ASP A 126 -6.95 13.57 2.69
N VAL A 127 -6.06 12.61 2.43
CA VAL A 127 -5.98 11.38 3.24
C VAL A 127 -5.63 11.70 4.69
N LEU A 128 -4.61 12.54 4.91
CA LEU A 128 -4.20 12.95 6.24
C LEU A 128 -5.29 13.76 6.95
N TYR A 129 -5.96 14.67 6.24
CA TYR A 129 -7.08 15.42 6.78
C TYR A 129 -8.22 14.49 7.22
N MET A 130 -8.63 13.56 6.37
CA MET A 130 -9.66 12.57 6.70
C MET A 130 -9.28 11.74 7.95
N TYR A 131 -8.05 11.25 8.03
CA TYR A 131 -7.62 10.44 9.16
C TYR A 131 -7.54 11.24 10.46
N GLN A 132 -6.90 12.41 10.43
CA GLN A 132 -6.65 13.20 11.65
C GLN A 132 -7.83 14.06 12.05
N HIS A 133 -8.57 14.65 11.09
CA HIS A 133 -9.65 15.58 11.37
C HIS A 133 -11.01 14.89 11.42
N ASP A 134 -11.41 14.18 10.36
CA ASP A 134 -12.76 13.59 10.29
C ASP A 134 -12.87 12.36 11.19
N LEU A 135 -11.88 11.47 11.13
CA LEU A 135 -11.81 10.25 11.95
C LEU A 135 -11.10 10.48 13.29
N ARG A 136 -10.47 11.63 13.52
CA ARG A 136 -9.83 12.04 14.78
C ARG A 136 -8.82 11.01 15.29
N LEU A 137 -8.00 10.47 14.39
CA LEU A 137 -6.90 9.60 14.76
C LEU A 137 -5.71 10.44 15.27
N PRO A 138 -5.05 10.04 16.36
CA PRO A 138 -3.80 10.66 16.76
C PRO A 138 -2.70 10.42 15.71
N ALA A 139 -1.76 11.34 15.61
CA ALA A 139 -0.67 11.25 14.63
C ALA A 139 0.13 9.93 14.73
N GLU A 140 0.29 9.40 15.94
CA GLU A 140 0.94 8.12 16.15
C GLU A 140 0.24 6.95 15.45
N ASP A 141 -1.09 6.89 15.52
CA ASP A 141 -1.86 5.85 14.83
C ASP A 141 -1.84 6.05 13.32
N VAL A 142 -1.92 7.31 12.84
CA VAL A 142 -1.83 7.61 11.40
C VAL A 142 -0.48 7.17 10.84
N ARG A 143 0.63 7.41 11.53
CA ARG A 143 1.96 6.95 11.10
C ARG A 143 2.03 5.43 10.92
N ARG A 144 1.27 4.65 11.69
CA ARG A 144 1.22 3.17 11.55
C ARG A 144 0.45 2.68 10.34
N LEU A 145 -0.27 3.57 9.64
CA LEU A 145 -1.02 3.21 8.42
C LEU A 145 -0.11 2.98 7.20
N GLY A 146 1.18 3.27 7.33
CA GLY A 146 2.21 2.86 6.38
C GLY A 146 2.04 3.47 4.98
N LEU A 147 1.72 2.64 4.00
CA LEU A 147 1.67 3.01 2.59
C LEU A 147 0.36 3.73 2.21
N VAL A 148 0.49 4.82 1.47
CA VAL A 148 -0.61 5.49 0.78
C VAL A 148 -0.27 5.61 -0.70
N VAL A 149 -1.14 5.07 -1.56
CA VAL A 149 -1.03 5.15 -3.02
C VAL A 149 -2.20 5.97 -3.55
N ASN A 150 -1.95 7.16 -4.05
CA ASN A 150 -2.95 7.98 -4.72
C ASN A 150 -2.99 7.63 -6.20
N ILE A 151 -4.16 7.20 -6.66
CA ILE A 151 -4.39 6.85 -8.07
C ILE A 151 -5.36 7.82 -8.72
N GLY A 152 -5.17 8.08 -10.00
CA GLY A 152 -6.04 8.95 -10.76
C GLY A 152 -6.20 8.53 -12.21
N VAL A 153 -7.15 9.17 -12.87
CA VAL A 153 -7.36 9.07 -14.31
C VAL A 153 -6.86 10.34 -14.97
N VAL A 154 -6.00 10.21 -15.94
CA VAL A 154 -5.33 11.32 -16.61
C VAL A 154 -5.68 11.35 -18.11
N GLY A 155 -5.70 12.57 -18.66
CA GLY A 155 -6.06 12.84 -20.05
C GLY A 155 -7.48 13.41 -20.19
N HIS A 156 -7.70 14.10 -21.30
CA HIS A 156 -8.98 14.75 -21.61
C HIS A 156 -9.72 14.05 -22.76
N ILE A 157 -9.02 13.14 -23.46
CA ILE A 157 -9.56 12.43 -24.63
C ILE A 157 -9.46 10.93 -24.40
N TYR A 158 -10.54 10.22 -24.68
CA TYR A 158 -10.57 8.75 -24.60
C TYR A 158 -9.59 8.10 -25.59
N PRO A 159 -8.86 7.03 -25.20
CA PRO A 159 -8.91 6.32 -23.92
C PRO A 159 -8.15 7.04 -22.80
N LEU A 160 -8.82 7.23 -21.67
CA LEU A 160 -8.20 7.80 -20.48
C LEU A 160 -7.18 6.82 -19.90
N ARG A 161 -6.10 7.37 -19.35
CA ARG A 161 -5.03 6.56 -18.72
C ARG A 161 -5.15 6.60 -17.21
N ARG A 162 -4.87 5.47 -16.57
CA ARG A 162 -4.75 5.41 -15.12
C ARG A 162 -3.28 5.54 -14.73
N ARG A 163 -3.02 6.31 -13.67
CA ARG A 163 -1.67 6.50 -13.12
C ARG A 163 -1.72 6.46 -11.60
N TRP A 164 -0.68 5.92 -11.00
CA TRP A 164 -0.39 6.15 -9.58
C TRP A 164 0.29 7.50 -9.50
N LEU A 165 -0.48 8.49 -9.08
CA LEU A 165 -0.05 9.89 -9.09
C LEU A 165 1.05 10.13 -8.09
N THR A 166 0.85 9.61 -6.87
CA THR A 166 1.83 9.69 -5.80
C THR A 166 1.80 8.43 -4.95
N THR A 167 2.94 8.07 -4.39
CA THR A 167 3.06 7.01 -3.39
C THR A 167 3.84 7.55 -2.20
N HIS A 168 3.32 7.38 -1.00
CA HIS A 168 3.93 7.87 0.23
C HIS A 168 4.02 6.78 1.29
N PHE A 169 4.94 6.99 2.25
CA PHE A 169 5.05 6.19 3.46
C PHE A 169 4.90 7.07 4.69
N LEU A 170 4.00 6.70 5.61
CA LEU A 170 3.61 7.55 6.73
C LEU A 170 4.42 7.32 8.01
N GLN A 171 5.14 6.23 8.11
CA GLN A 171 5.97 5.89 9.26
C GLN A 171 7.33 6.63 9.24
N ALA A 172 7.32 7.90 8.92
CA ALA A 172 8.50 8.73 9.01
C ALA A 172 8.80 9.12 10.47
N HIS A 173 10.06 9.45 10.72
CA HIS A 173 10.60 9.84 12.03
C HIS A 173 9.64 10.64 12.89
N ALA A 174 9.33 10.10 14.06
CA ALA A 174 8.85 10.90 15.16
C ALA A 174 10.06 11.56 15.84
N ASP A 175 10.57 12.64 15.28
CA ASP A 175 11.33 13.57 16.12
C ASP A 175 10.44 13.94 17.31
N ALA A 176 10.96 13.81 18.52
CA ALA A 176 10.17 14.09 19.74
C ALA A 176 9.56 15.51 19.75
N LYS A 177 10.08 16.41 18.91
CA LYS A 177 9.56 17.76 18.70
C LYS A 177 8.37 17.84 17.72
N GLN A 178 8.06 16.77 16.98
CA GLN A 178 6.99 16.69 15.98
C GLN A 178 6.04 15.52 16.24
N ALA A 179 5.88 15.14 17.50
CA ALA A 179 5.07 13.99 17.89
C ALA A 179 3.61 14.07 17.36
N ASP A 180 3.07 15.28 17.22
CA ASP A 180 1.70 15.52 16.77
C ASP A 180 1.56 15.72 15.25
N THR A 181 2.66 15.63 14.48
CA THR A 181 2.64 15.80 13.03
C THR A 181 2.93 14.49 12.30
N VAL A 182 2.29 14.31 11.17
CA VAL A 182 2.59 13.23 10.22
C VAL A 182 3.22 13.87 8.99
N VAL A 183 4.46 13.50 8.70
CA VAL A 183 5.15 13.94 7.49
C VAL A 183 5.26 12.75 6.55
N PRO A 184 4.51 12.71 5.45
CA PRO A 184 4.57 11.59 4.51
C PRO A 184 5.88 11.64 3.71
N LEU A 185 6.62 10.53 3.67
CA LEU A 185 7.80 10.38 2.84
C LEU A 185 7.37 10.09 1.39
N PRO A 186 7.77 10.88 0.40
CA PRO A 186 7.45 10.60 -1.00
C PRO A 186 8.31 9.42 -1.50
N LEU A 187 7.64 8.33 -1.89
CA LEU A 187 8.29 7.15 -2.46
C LEU A 187 8.34 7.18 -3.97
N SER A 188 7.27 7.72 -4.59
CA SER A 188 7.20 7.91 -6.04
C SER A 188 6.23 9.03 -6.38
N LEU A 189 6.59 9.82 -7.38
CA LEU A 189 5.76 10.88 -7.97
C LEU A 189 5.69 10.68 -9.48
N TRP A 190 4.48 10.66 -10.02
CA TRP A 190 4.30 10.62 -11.46
C TRP A 190 4.46 12.00 -12.07
N ASN A 191 5.30 12.10 -13.10
CA ASN A 191 5.52 13.32 -13.85
C ASN A 191 4.62 13.32 -15.10
N GLU A 192 3.69 14.27 -15.16
CA GLU A 192 2.72 14.38 -16.26
C GLU A 192 3.36 14.77 -17.59
N PHE A 193 4.47 15.51 -17.58
CA PHE A 193 5.07 16.07 -18.79
C PHE A 193 5.74 15.01 -19.66
N ASP A 194 6.42 14.06 -19.05
CA ASP A 194 7.18 13.04 -19.76
C ASP A 194 6.65 11.61 -19.52
N ASP A 195 5.57 11.48 -18.73
CA ASP A 195 4.93 10.20 -18.36
C ASP A 195 5.92 9.24 -17.68
N THR A 196 6.76 9.76 -16.79
CA THR A 196 7.75 9.01 -16.00
C THR A 196 7.43 9.06 -14.50
N PHE A 197 8.16 8.28 -13.71
CA PHE A 197 8.05 8.25 -12.26
C PHE A 197 9.38 8.69 -11.63
N GLU A 198 9.29 9.69 -10.77
CA GLU A 198 10.39 10.07 -9.88
C GLU A 198 10.36 9.16 -8.65
N HIS A 199 11.50 8.72 -8.16
CA HIS A 199 11.61 7.78 -7.05
C HIS A 199 12.24 8.41 -5.82
N ALA A 200 12.00 7.78 -4.66
CA ALA A 200 12.63 8.14 -3.41
C ALA A 200 14.15 8.23 -3.54
N ASP A 201 14.72 9.24 -2.92
CA ASP A 201 16.16 9.41 -2.81
C ASP A 201 16.79 8.44 -1.79
N GLN A 202 18.13 8.39 -1.76
CA GLN A 202 18.85 7.47 -0.89
C GLN A 202 18.57 7.69 0.61
N PRO A 203 18.45 8.89 1.15
CA PRO A 203 18.05 9.10 2.55
C PRO A 203 16.72 8.45 2.90
N ILE A 204 15.71 8.58 2.04
CA ILE A 204 14.41 7.94 2.24
C ILE A 204 14.54 6.41 2.19
N LEU A 205 15.29 5.86 1.22
CA LEU A 205 15.52 4.42 1.12
C LEU A 205 16.26 3.85 2.35
N ASP A 206 17.20 4.60 2.90
CA ASP A 206 17.92 4.21 4.12
C ASP A 206 16.99 4.20 5.35
N GLU A 207 16.05 5.14 5.43
CA GLU A 207 15.03 5.19 6.47
C GLU A 207 14.07 3.99 6.36
N LEU A 208 13.62 3.66 5.14
CA LEU A 208 12.79 2.50 4.89
C LEU A 208 13.52 1.19 5.19
N ALA A 209 14.82 1.11 4.90
CA ALA A 209 15.66 -0.04 5.26
C ALA A 209 15.70 -0.22 6.78
N GLN A 210 15.89 0.86 7.53
CA GLN A 210 15.86 0.82 8.99
C GLN A 210 14.49 0.38 9.50
N TRP A 211 13.40 0.91 8.95
CA TRP A 211 12.04 0.51 9.30
C TRP A 211 11.81 -0.99 9.06
N ALA A 212 12.30 -1.52 7.92
CA ALA A 212 12.22 -2.94 7.57
C ALA A 212 13.23 -3.83 8.34
N CYS A 213 13.96 -3.28 9.31
CA CYS A 213 15.04 -3.98 10.04
C CYS A 213 16.11 -4.58 9.11
N MET A 214 16.40 -3.89 8.00
CA MET A 214 17.41 -4.28 7.01
C MET A 214 18.60 -3.33 6.98
N THR A 215 19.75 -3.82 6.54
CA THR A 215 20.84 -2.91 6.16
C THR A 215 20.52 -2.24 4.83
N PRO A 216 21.00 -0.99 4.58
CA PRO A 216 20.77 -0.30 3.30
C PRO A 216 21.20 -1.14 2.09
N ALA A 217 22.33 -1.85 2.17
CA ALA A 217 22.80 -2.71 1.10
C ALA A 217 21.89 -3.92 0.84
N ALA A 218 21.35 -4.54 1.90
CA ALA A 218 20.41 -5.66 1.77
C ALA A 218 19.06 -5.18 1.20
N PHE A 219 18.58 -4.00 1.64
CA PHE A 219 17.36 -3.39 1.14
C PHE A 219 17.48 -3.04 -0.35
N ALA A 220 18.56 -2.38 -0.76
CA ALA A 220 18.81 -2.03 -2.16
C ALA A 220 18.90 -3.29 -3.05
N LYS A 221 19.58 -4.36 -2.58
CA LYS A 221 19.63 -5.63 -3.29
C LYS A 221 18.24 -6.28 -3.44
N ALA A 222 17.45 -6.29 -2.37
CA ALA A 222 16.12 -6.87 -2.37
C ALA A 222 15.17 -6.07 -3.28
N LEU A 223 15.25 -4.73 -3.26
CA LEU A 223 14.50 -3.85 -4.16
C LEU A 223 14.84 -4.13 -5.62
N LYS A 224 16.14 -4.19 -5.95
CA LYS A 224 16.60 -4.47 -7.31
C LYS A 224 16.07 -5.81 -7.84
N LEU A 225 16.16 -6.89 -7.06
CA LEU A 225 15.66 -8.21 -7.46
C LEU A 225 14.15 -8.22 -7.74
N ARG A 226 13.36 -7.49 -6.94
CA ARG A 226 11.92 -7.35 -7.16
C ARG A 226 11.60 -6.52 -8.40
N THR A 227 12.36 -5.45 -8.62
CA THR A 227 12.23 -4.61 -9.82
C THR A 227 12.48 -5.44 -11.09
N GLU A 228 13.60 -6.15 -11.17
CA GLU A 228 13.95 -7.02 -12.30
C GLU A 228 12.87 -8.09 -12.53
N CYS A 229 12.37 -8.74 -11.48
CA CYS A 229 11.31 -9.73 -11.57
C CYS A 229 10.01 -9.12 -12.16
N LEU A 230 9.61 -7.94 -11.71
CA LEU A 230 8.39 -7.28 -12.20
C LEU A 230 8.54 -6.76 -13.62
N GLU A 231 9.72 -6.30 -14.01
CA GLU A 231 10.03 -5.93 -15.41
C GLU A 231 9.89 -7.13 -16.34
N GLU A 232 10.51 -8.24 -16.03
CA GLU A 232 10.42 -9.49 -16.81
C GLU A 232 8.97 -9.95 -16.97
N LEU A 233 8.21 -9.96 -15.86
CA LEU A 233 6.80 -10.35 -15.89
C LEU A 233 5.93 -9.39 -16.71
N SER A 234 6.19 -8.09 -16.65
CA SER A 234 5.42 -7.08 -17.39
C SER A 234 5.66 -7.17 -18.91
N GLN A 235 6.85 -7.58 -19.33
CA GLN A 235 7.23 -7.74 -20.74
C GLN A 235 6.71 -9.05 -21.36
N SER A 236 6.38 -10.05 -20.54
CA SER A 236 5.96 -11.37 -21.00
C SER A 236 4.55 -11.46 -21.62
N GLY A 237 3.83 -10.35 -21.73
CA GLY A 237 2.56 -10.22 -22.43
C GLY A 237 1.46 -11.16 -21.94
N GLY A 238 0.72 -10.79 -20.89
CA GLY A 238 -0.46 -11.55 -20.45
C GLY A 238 -0.20 -12.53 -19.32
N VAL A 239 0.70 -12.22 -18.40
CA VAL A 239 0.97 -13.00 -17.18
C VAL A 239 -0.32 -13.15 -16.35
N GLY A 240 -0.78 -14.38 -16.19
CA GLY A 240 -1.92 -14.73 -15.33
C GLY A 240 -1.56 -14.64 -13.84
N MET A 241 -2.60 -14.66 -12.98
CA MET A 241 -2.40 -14.62 -11.52
C MET A 241 -1.48 -15.74 -10.99
N HIS A 242 -1.60 -16.96 -11.53
CA HIS A 242 -0.76 -18.08 -11.12
C HIS A 242 0.72 -17.87 -11.44
N GLN A 243 1.04 -17.38 -12.64
CA GLN A 243 2.43 -17.11 -13.03
C GLN A 243 3.05 -16.01 -12.17
N MET A 244 2.27 -14.99 -11.82
CA MET A 244 2.70 -13.93 -10.91
C MET A 244 3.00 -14.49 -9.51
N TYR A 245 2.10 -15.33 -8.99
CA TYR A 245 2.25 -15.98 -7.70
C TYR A 245 3.47 -16.89 -7.65
N ASP A 246 3.68 -17.72 -8.69
CA ASP A 246 4.84 -18.61 -8.81
C ASP A 246 6.15 -17.81 -8.82
N ALA A 247 6.22 -16.71 -9.58
CA ALA A 247 7.42 -15.88 -9.67
C ALA A 247 7.73 -15.20 -8.31
N ILE A 248 6.72 -14.69 -7.60
CA ILE A 248 6.88 -14.14 -6.26
C ILE A 248 7.45 -15.18 -5.31
N ASN A 249 6.88 -16.37 -5.30
CA ASN A 249 7.29 -17.44 -4.40
C ASN A 249 8.67 -17.98 -4.75
N ASP A 250 9.02 -18.06 -6.01
CA ASP A 250 10.36 -18.47 -6.43
C ASP A 250 11.43 -17.46 -6.02
N LEU A 251 11.13 -16.15 -6.12
CA LEU A 251 12.03 -15.12 -5.61
C LEU A 251 12.22 -15.25 -4.09
N ARG A 252 11.14 -15.39 -3.33
CA ARG A 252 11.19 -15.61 -1.86
C ARG A 252 12.01 -16.82 -1.47
N LYS A 253 11.86 -17.93 -2.19
CA LYS A 253 12.65 -19.16 -1.95
C LYS A 253 14.14 -18.96 -2.23
N ARG A 254 14.49 -18.21 -3.29
CA ARG A 254 15.90 -17.87 -3.61
C ARG A 254 16.53 -17.00 -2.52
N GLU A 255 15.80 -15.99 -2.03
CA GLU A 255 16.28 -15.13 -0.96
C GLU A 255 16.48 -15.90 0.37
N LYS A 256 15.55 -16.81 0.72
CA LYS A 256 15.70 -17.69 1.90
C LYS A 256 16.92 -18.61 1.81
N LYS A 257 17.23 -19.15 0.62
CA LYS A 257 18.40 -20.03 0.39
C LYS A 257 19.73 -19.27 0.35
N GLY A 258 19.72 -17.98 0.06
CA GLY A 258 20.90 -17.11 0.02
C GLY A 258 21.23 -16.41 1.34
N ARG A 259 20.45 -16.63 2.40
CA ARG A 259 20.80 -16.18 3.76
C ARG A 259 21.78 -17.19 4.35
N PRO A 260 22.97 -16.73 4.86
CA PRO A 260 23.99 -17.60 5.47
C PRO A 260 23.47 -18.29 6.72
#